data_0fac87f997fddeea33c7fbbc5caef196
#
_entry.id   0fac87f997fddeea33c7fbbc5caef196
#
_cell.length_a   1.000
_cell.length_b   1.000
_cell.length_c   1.000
_cell.angle_alpha   90.00
_cell.angle_beta   90.00
_cell.angle_gamma   90.00
#
_symmetry.space_group_name_H-M   'P 1'
#
loop_
_entity.id
_entity.type
_entity.pdbx_description
1 polymer ?
#
loop_
_entity_poly.entity_id
_entity_poly.type
_entity_poly.pdbx_seq_one_letter_code
_entity_poly.pdbx_strand_id
1 'polypeptide(L)'
;MKIYISGKITGDKHYKAKFREAEKRLTAAGHIVLNPAQHPAGLSPADYMRLCFAQMETADAVLFLPDYQQSRGAMLEWAWCQYVGKPTCVDLAAFGGVGKCV
;
A
#
# COMPACT_ATOMS: atom_id res chain seq x y z
N MET A 1 -10.57 8.23 -4.73
CA MET A 1 -10.66 6.80 -4.35
C MET A 1 -10.03 6.59 -2.98
N LYS A 2 -10.34 5.49 -2.35
CA LYS A 2 -9.62 5.02 -1.17
C LYS A 2 -8.48 4.14 -1.67
N ILE A 3 -7.25 4.49 -1.30
CA ILE A 3 -6.05 3.78 -1.79
C ILE A 3 -5.22 3.28 -0.62
N TYR A 4 -4.94 1.99 -0.61
CA TYR A 4 -4.03 1.36 0.34
C TYR A 4 -2.62 1.33 -0.26
N ILE A 5 -1.61 1.63 0.55
CA ILE A 5 -0.21 1.61 0.10
C ILE A 5 0.45 0.34 0.60
N SER A 6 1.08 -0.41 -0.31
CA SER A 6 1.84 -1.61 0.03
C SER A 6 3.29 -1.44 -0.39
N GLY A 7 4.22 -1.94 0.42
CA GLY A 7 5.64 -1.84 0.15
C GLY A 7 6.45 -2.41 1.29
N LYS A 8 7.78 -2.31 1.16
CA LYS A 8 8.68 -2.88 2.15
C LYS A 8 8.70 -2.04 3.43
N ILE A 9 8.40 -2.68 4.57
CA ILE A 9 8.47 -2.07 5.89
C ILE A 9 9.59 -2.73 6.71
N THR A 10 9.50 -4.05 6.90
CA THR A 10 10.49 -4.79 7.67
C THR A 10 11.85 -4.75 6.97
N GLY A 11 12.88 -4.34 7.70
CA GLY A 11 14.23 -4.25 7.15
C GLY A 11 14.53 -2.97 6.39
N ASP A 12 13.60 -2.03 6.34
CA ASP A 12 13.81 -0.71 5.74
C ASP A 12 13.66 0.34 6.82
N LYS A 13 14.78 0.92 7.26
CA LYS A 13 14.77 1.93 8.33
C LYS A 13 14.16 3.26 7.89
N HIS A 14 13.93 3.46 6.62
CA HIS A 14 13.33 4.69 6.07
C HIS A 14 11.90 4.49 5.60
N TYR A 15 11.25 3.39 6.00
CA TYR A 15 9.93 3.07 5.50
C TYR A 15 8.88 4.15 5.81
N LYS A 16 8.95 4.77 6.97
CA LYS A 16 7.97 5.78 7.35
C LYS A 16 8.00 6.99 6.42
N ALA A 17 9.20 7.45 6.06
CA ALA A 17 9.36 8.58 5.15
C ALA A 17 8.85 8.24 3.74
N LYS A 18 9.15 7.05 3.27
CA LYS A 18 8.73 6.56 1.95
C LYS A 18 7.21 6.49 1.84
N PHE A 19 6.56 5.90 2.84
CA PHE A 19 5.11 5.79 2.87
C PHE A 19 4.44 7.15 3.06
N ARG A 20 5.04 8.02 3.87
CA ARG A 20 4.52 9.38 4.07
C ARG A 20 4.56 10.19 2.79
N GLU A 21 5.63 10.07 2.01
CA GLU A 21 5.74 10.77 0.74
C GLU A 21 4.67 10.31 -0.24
N ALA A 22 4.44 9.01 -0.33
CA ALA A 22 3.38 8.46 -1.17
C ALA A 22 2.01 8.95 -0.73
N GLU A 23 1.74 8.92 0.58
CA GLU A 23 0.48 9.41 1.13
C GLU A 23 0.26 10.88 0.81
N LYS A 24 1.30 11.70 0.96
CA LYS A 24 1.22 13.13 0.70
C LYS A 24 0.82 13.40 -0.75
N ARG A 25 1.42 12.68 -1.68
CA ARG A 25 1.13 12.86 -3.10
C ARG A 25 -0.26 12.37 -3.47
N LEU A 26 -0.69 11.26 -2.92
CA LEU A 26 -2.04 10.73 -3.16
C LEU A 26 -3.10 11.65 -2.56
N THR A 27 -2.86 12.17 -1.36
CA THR A 27 -3.78 13.08 -0.71
C THR A 27 -3.90 14.38 -1.51
N ALA A 28 -2.79 14.89 -2.04
CA ALA A 28 -2.81 16.08 -2.88
C ALA A 28 -3.62 15.88 -4.16
N ALA A 29 -3.69 14.64 -4.64
CA ALA A 29 -4.49 14.28 -5.82
C ALA A 29 -5.97 14.02 -5.48
N GLY A 30 -6.37 14.17 -4.23
CA GLY A 30 -7.77 14.06 -3.81
C GLY A 30 -8.19 12.68 -3.32
N HIS A 31 -7.24 11.78 -3.06
CA HIS A 31 -7.56 10.44 -2.59
C HIS A 31 -7.55 10.33 -1.06
N ILE A 32 -8.32 9.39 -0.55
CA ILE A 32 -8.24 8.97 0.86
C ILE A 32 -7.21 7.86 0.93
N VAL A 33 -6.24 7.99 1.84
CA VAL A 33 -5.10 7.06 1.89
C VAL A 33 -5.16 6.20 3.15
N LEU A 34 -5.00 4.90 2.95
CA LEU A 34 -4.88 3.92 4.03
C LEU A 34 -3.41 3.52 4.09
N ASN A 35 -2.70 4.02 5.11
CA ASN A 35 -1.25 3.90 5.20
C ASN A 35 -0.86 2.94 6.32
N PRO A 36 -0.34 1.73 6.00
CA PRO A 36 0.02 0.74 7.01
C PRO A 36 1.24 1.13 7.84
N ALA A 37 2.03 2.08 7.40
CA ALA A 37 3.20 2.55 8.15
C ALA A 37 2.80 3.27 9.45
N GLN A 38 1.52 3.60 9.63
CA GLN A 38 1.02 4.25 10.83
C GLN A 38 0.61 3.26 11.92
N HIS A 39 0.67 1.96 11.66
CA HIS A 39 0.38 0.96 12.69
C HIS A 39 1.46 0.98 13.76
N PRO A 40 1.12 0.67 15.01
CA PRO A 40 2.11 0.67 16.08
C PRO A 40 3.19 -0.39 15.85
N ALA A 41 4.39 -0.11 16.34
CA ALA A 41 5.49 -1.07 16.30
C ALA A 41 5.25 -2.21 17.31
N GLY A 42 5.90 -3.34 17.09
CA GLY A 42 5.89 -4.44 18.05
C GLY A 42 4.75 -5.44 17.90
N LEU A 43 3.92 -5.29 16.88
CA LEU A 43 2.89 -6.28 16.57
C LEU A 43 3.51 -7.50 15.90
N SER A 44 2.87 -8.66 16.06
CA SER A 44 3.31 -9.88 15.37
C SER A 44 3.03 -9.75 13.87
N PRO A 45 3.73 -10.55 13.02
CA PRO A 45 3.40 -10.58 11.59
C PRO A 45 1.93 -10.89 11.31
N ALA A 46 1.31 -11.76 12.09
CA ALA A 46 -0.10 -12.09 11.93
C ALA A 46 -1.00 -10.88 12.24
N ASP A 47 -0.65 -10.10 13.27
CA ASP A 47 -1.40 -8.90 13.62
C ASP A 47 -1.30 -7.85 12.52
N TYR A 48 -0.08 -7.61 12.02
CA TYR A 48 0.11 -6.67 10.92
C TYR A 48 -0.69 -7.08 9.69
N MET A 49 -0.64 -8.36 9.36
CA MET A 49 -1.33 -8.84 8.17
C MET A 49 -2.84 -8.66 8.28
N ARG A 50 -3.40 -8.92 9.47
CA ARG A 50 -4.83 -8.74 9.71
C ARG A 50 -5.25 -7.29 9.54
N LEU A 51 -4.49 -6.36 10.10
CA LEU A 51 -4.78 -4.93 9.96
C LEU A 51 -4.63 -4.47 8.51
N CYS A 52 -3.57 -4.91 7.85
CA CYS A 52 -3.31 -4.55 6.46
C CYS A 52 -4.38 -5.11 5.52
N PHE A 53 -4.83 -6.33 5.73
CA PHE A 53 -5.91 -6.89 4.91
C PHE A 53 -7.22 -6.14 5.09
N ALA A 54 -7.54 -5.71 6.31
CA ALA A 54 -8.73 -4.90 6.55
C ALA A 54 -8.66 -3.60 5.77
N GLN A 55 -7.50 -2.96 5.74
CA GLN A 55 -7.29 -1.75 4.96
C GLN A 55 -7.39 -2.01 3.47
N MET A 56 -6.78 -3.10 2.98
CA MET A 56 -6.85 -3.47 1.57
C MET A 56 -8.28 -3.75 1.12
N GLU A 57 -9.05 -4.46 1.94
CA GLU A 57 -10.43 -4.75 1.61
C GLU A 57 -11.28 -3.48 1.55
N THR A 58 -10.97 -2.51 2.41
CA THR A 58 -11.66 -1.23 2.45
C THR A 58 -11.30 -0.35 1.24
N ALA A 59 -10.09 -0.51 0.71
CA ALA A 59 -9.58 0.32 -0.38
C ALA A 59 -10.25 -0.01 -1.72
N ASP A 60 -10.33 1.00 -2.58
CA ASP A 60 -10.77 0.82 -3.96
C ASP A 60 -9.64 0.30 -4.85
N ALA A 61 -8.40 0.61 -4.48
CA ALA A 61 -7.22 0.20 -5.24
C ALA A 61 -6.01 0.15 -4.30
N VAL A 62 -4.96 -0.55 -4.73
CA VAL A 62 -3.73 -0.69 -3.97
C VAL A 62 -2.57 -0.14 -4.79
N LEU A 63 -1.80 0.77 -4.19
CA LEU A 63 -0.55 1.25 -4.77
C LEU A 63 0.59 0.44 -4.18
N PHE A 64 1.35 -0.24 -5.04
CA PHE A 64 2.56 -0.96 -4.62
C PHE A 64 3.76 -0.07 -4.88
N LEU A 65 4.54 0.20 -3.83
CA LEU A 65 5.77 0.97 -3.96
C LEU A 65 6.81 0.14 -4.73
N PRO A 66 7.80 0.78 -5.37
CA PRO A 66 8.72 0.07 -6.26
C PRO A 66 9.47 -1.09 -5.62
N ASP A 67 9.64 -1.09 -4.30
CA ASP A 67 10.36 -2.14 -3.58
C ASP A 67 9.47 -3.29 -3.11
N TYR A 68 8.22 -3.35 -3.54
CA TYR A 68 7.26 -4.34 -3.02
C TYR A 68 7.73 -5.78 -3.22
N GLN A 69 8.49 -6.05 -4.27
CA GLN A 69 8.99 -7.41 -4.54
C GLN A 69 10.06 -7.86 -3.55
N GLN A 70 10.61 -6.93 -2.76
CA GLN A 70 11.59 -7.23 -1.72
C GLN A 70 10.93 -7.46 -0.37
N SER A 71 9.61 -7.44 -0.30
CA SER A 71 8.85 -7.62 0.93
C SER A 71 7.94 -8.82 0.82
N ARG A 72 8.12 -9.78 1.74
CA ARG A 72 7.26 -10.98 1.78
C ARG A 72 5.81 -10.62 2.02
N GLY A 73 5.56 -9.65 2.91
CA GLY A 73 4.20 -9.20 3.19
C GLY A 73 3.57 -8.52 1.99
N ALA A 74 4.31 -7.63 1.33
CA ALA A 74 3.79 -6.95 0.14
C ALA A 74 3.52 -7.93 -1.01
N MET A 75 4.34 -8.98 -1.14
CA MET A 75 4.12 -10.01 -2.16
C MET A 75 2.87 -10.82 -1.88
N LEU A 76 2.56 -11.10 -0.62
CA LEU A 76 1.30 -11.75 -0.26
C LEU A 76 0.11 -10.86 -0.59
N GLU A 77 0.23 -9.56 -0.33
CA GLU A 77 -0.81 -8.60 -0.65
C GLU A 77 -1.01 -8.48 -2.15
N TRP A 78 0.06 -8.50 -2.91
CA TRP A 78 0.00 -8.52 -4.37
C TRP A 78 -0.75 -9.75 -4.87
N ALA A 79 -0.40 -10.94 -4.36
CA ALA A 79 -1.04 -12.18 -4.77
C ALA A 79 -2.53 -12.17 -4.46
N TRP A 80 -2.91 -11.65 -3.30
CA TRP A 80 -4.32 -11.53 -2.93
C TRP A 80 -5.06 -10.62 -3.90
N CYS A 81 -4.48 -9.45 -4.22
CA CYS A 81 -5.08 -8.52 -5.15
C CYS A 81 -5.31 -9.16 -6.52
N GLN A 82 -4.32 -9.91 -7.01
CA GLN A 82 -4.43 -10.60 -8.29
C GLN A 82 -5.55 -11.65 -8.24
N TYR A 83 -5.63 -12.38 -7.15
CA TYR A 83 -6.60 -13.46 -7.01
C TYR A 83 -8.05 -12.93 -6.97
N VAL A 84 -8.30 -11.86 -6.22
CA VAL A 84 -9.66 -11.33 -6.05
C VAL A 84 -10.02 -10.25 -7.08
N GLY A 85 -9.07 -9.82 -7.89
CA GLY A 85 -9.33 -8.78 -8.89
C GLY A 85 -9.32 -7.36 -8.36
N LYS A 86 -8.65 -7.11 -7.21
CA LYS A 86 -8.51 -5.75 -6.69
C LYS A 86 -7.58 -4.95 -7.60
N PRO A 87 -7.98 -3.75 -8.06
CA PRO A 87 -7.11 -2.93 -8.90
C PRO A 87 -5.79 -2.59 -8.23
N THR A 88 -4.69 -2.72 -8.97
CA THR A 88 -3.34 -2.45 -8.47
C THR A 88 -2.59 -1.53 -9.42
N CYS A 89 -1.72 -0.69 -8.86
CA CYS A 89 -0.80 0.14 -9.62
C CYS A 89 0.56 0.15 -8.92
N VAL A 90 1.63 0.25 -9.72
CA VAL A 90 2.99 0.40 -9.19
C VAL A 90 3.51 1.81 -9.44
N ASP A 91 2.83 2.56 -10.30
CA ASP A 91 3.21 3.93 -10.64
C ASP A 91 2.29 4.92 -9.93
N LEU A 92 2.86 5.73 -9.04
CA LEU A 92 2.12 6.74 -8.30
C LEU A 92 1.39 7.71 -9.23
N ALA A 93 1.95 8.02 -10.39
CA ALA A 93 1.35 8.94 -11.36
C ALA A 93 0.00 8.44 -11.87
N ALA A 94 -0.24 7.13 -11.85
CA ALA A 94 -1.50 6.57 -12.31
C ALA A 94 -2.69 7.03 -11.45
N PHE A 95 -2.46 7.33 -10.18
CA PHE A 95 -3.50 7.83 -9.30
C PHE A 95 -3.54 9.36 -9.24
N GLY A 96 -2.43 10.01 -9.56
CA GLY A 96 -2.30 11.46 -9.47
C GLY A 96 -2.71 12.21 -10.73
N GLY A 97 -3.13 11.51 -11.76
CA GLY A 97 -3.47 12.14 -13.03
C GLY A 97 -4.40 11.28 -13.84
N VAL A 98 -4.06 11.10 -15.11
CA VAL A 98 -4.87 10.35 -16.07
C VAL A 98 -4.47 8.87 -16.21
N GLY A 99 -3.58 8.40 -15.35
CA GLY A 99 -3.16 7.02 -15.39
C GLY A 99 -4.26 6.07 -14.95
N LYS A 100 -4.06 4.78 -15.21
CA LYS A 100 -5.01 3.74 -14.86
C LYS A 100 -4.37 2.69 -13.98
N CYS A 101 -5.15 2.19 -13.02
CA CYS A 101 -4.80 1.00 -12.26
C CYS A 101 -5.08 -0.24 -13.09
N VAL A 102 -4.28 -1.25 -12.91
CA VAL A 102 -4.47 -2.55 -13.57
C VAL A 102 -4.64 -3.66 -12.56
#